data_1a792d866981174df33651d325bd12f6
#
_entry.id   1a792d866981174df33651d325bd12f6
#
_cell.length_a   1.000
_cell.length_b   1.000
_cell.length_c   1.000
_cell.angle_alpha   90.00
_cell.angle_beta   90.00
_cell.angle_gamma   90.00
#
_symmetry.space_group_name_H-M   'P 1'
#
loop_
_entity.id
_entity.type
_entity.pdbx_description
1 polymer ?
#
loop_
_entity_poly.entity_id
_entity_poly.type
_entity_poly.pdbx_seq_one_letter_code
_entity_poly.pdbx_strand_id
1 'polypeptide(L)'
;MQMTAVYSCVRILAEAVAGLPLHLYRYKEDGSKEKALSHPLYLLLHDEPNPEMSSFVFRETLMTHLLLWGNAYAQIIRNGRGEVIALYPLMPDRMAVDRDVNGQLYYEYTTSTDDAPTVKGSIVRLKPSDVLHIPGLGFDGLVGYSPIAMAKNAIGLAIATEEYGSKFFANGAQPSGVLEHPGTIKDPQRVRDSWMSQFGGSANSNKIAVLEEGLKYTPISISPEQAQFLETRKFQINEIARIFRVPPHMVGDLEKSSFSNIEQQSLEFVKYTLEPWLVRWEQSIQRTLFSAEEKKAYFVRFNVEGLLRGDYASRMNGYAVGRQNGWMSANDIRELENLDRIPAEEGGDLYLINGNMTKLKDAGIFAASTAGKEDSDEEVLEVEEPDSNGDGSGGEDAVLKRHHRRGELV
;
A
#
# COMPACT_ATOMS: atom_id res chain seq x y z
N MET A 1 7.14 18.02 -6.77
CA MET A 1 5.84 17.55 -7.31
C MET A 1 5.75 17.60 -8.85
N GLN A 2 6.50 18.42 -9.56
CA GLN A 2 6.44 18.47 -11.05
C GLN A 2 6.97 17.20 -11.72
N MET A 3 7.88 16.47 -11.07
CA MET A 3 8.37 15.19 -11.59
C MET A 3 7.34 14.07 -11.36
N THR A 4 6.96 13.35 -12.43
CA THR A 4 5.90 12.34 -12.42
C THR A 4 6.15 11.20 -11.43
N ALA A 5 7.38 10.68 -11.34
CA ALA A 5 7.72 9.60 -10.41
C ALA A 5 7.60 10.02 -8.94
N VAL A 6 8.04 11.25 -8.60
CA VAL A 6 7.88 11.80 -7.24
C VAL A 6 6.40 11.99 -6.92
N TYR A 7 5.64 12.58 -7.84
CA TYR A 7 4.20 12.77 -7.68
C TYR A 7 3.47 11.45 -7.44
N SER A 8 3.77 10.41 -8.25
CA SER A 8 3.16 9.09 -8.12
C SER A 8 3.46 8.46 -6.76
N CYS A 9 4.72 8.48 -6.30
CA CYS A 9 5.10 7.92 -5.01
C CYS A 9 4.43 8.66 -3.83
N VAL A 10 4.43 9.99 -3.87
CA VAL A 10 3.80 10.83 -2.83
C VAL A 10 2.30 10.56 -2.79
N ARG A 11 1.64 10.53 -3.94
CA ARG A 11 0.21 10.26 -4.06
C ARG A 11 -0.15 8.87 -3.50
N ILE A 12 0.55 7.82 -3.93
CA ILE A 12 0.30 6.44 -3.46
C ILE A 12 0.38 6.35 -1.94
N LEU A 13 1.41 6.92 -1.34
CA LEU A 13 1.60 6.86 0.11
C LEU A 13 0.59 7.73 0.86
N ALA A 14 0.31 8.93 0.37
CA ALA A 14 -0.62 9.86 1.00
C ALA A 14 -2.06 9.30 0.98
N GLU A 15 -2.52 8.83 -0.19
CA GLU A 15 -3.85 8.20 -0.33
C GLU A 15 -3.96 6.91 0.48
N ALA A 16 -2.90 6.08 0.52
CA ALA A 16 -2.90 4.84 1.30
C ALA A 16 -3.08 5.12 2.80
N VAL A 17 -2.35 6.08 3.36
CA VAL A 17 -2.50 6.45 4.79
C VAL A 17 -3.83 7.15 5.04
N ALA A 18 -4.24 8.06 4.16
CA ALA A 18 -5.50 8.82 4.29
C ALA A 18 -6.74 7.92 4.25
N GLY A 19 -6.71 6.87 3.43
CA GLY A 19 -7.79 5.91 3.26
C GLY A 19 -7.98 4.94 4.42
N LEU A 20 -6.99 4.82 5.33
CA LEU A 20 -7.11 3.94 6.49
C LEU A 20 -7.98 4.56 7.58
N PRO A 21 -8.99 3.83 8.10
CA PRO A 21 -9.75 4.31 9.27
C PRO A 21 -8.84 4.44 10.49
N LEU A 22 -8.84 5.62 11.11
CA LEU A 22 -8.16 5.88 12.38
C LEU A 22 -9.19 5.84 13.50
N HIS A 23 -9.10 4.83 14.36
CA HIS A 23 -10.02 4.66 15.47
C HIS A 23 -9.38 5.01 16.80
N LEU A 24 -10.19 5.56 17.69
CA LEU A 24 -9.88 5.74 19.10
C LEU A 24 -10.45 4.56 19.89
N TYR A 25 -9.59 3.94 20.69
CA TYR A 25 -9.95 2.80 21.55
C TYR A 25 -9.80 3.16 23.02
N ARG A 26 -10.61 2.50 23.85
CA ARG A 26 -10.52 2.52 25.31
C ARG A 26 -10.14 1.14 25.82
N TYR A 27 -9.23 1.08 26.80
CA TYR A 27 -8.99 -0.15 27.57
C TYR A 27 -10.10 -0.37 28.57
N LYS A 28 -10.61 -1.60 28.64
CA LYS A 28 -11.55 -2.05 29.67
C LYS A 28 -10.80 -2.62 30.87
N GLU A 29 -11.49 -2.76 32.00
CA GLU A 29 -10.91 -3.33 33.23
C GLU A 29 -10.47 -4.80 33.06
N ASP A 30 -11.11 -5.54 32.16
CA ASP A 30 -10.78 -6.92 31.80
C ASP A 30 -9.58 -7.05 30.84
N GLY A 31 -8.94 -5.93 30.47
CA GLY A 31 -7.85 -5.88 29.50
C GLY A 31 -8.27 -5.91 28.04
N SER A 32 -9.57 -6.07 27.74
CA SER A 32 -10.09 -5.93 26.39
C SER A 32 -10.13 -4.46 25.93
N LYS A 33 -10.39 -4.23 24.65
CA LYS A 33 -10.49 -2.89 24.07
C LYS A 33 -11.84 -2.70 23.38
N GLU A 34 -12.34 -1.47 23.40
CA GLU A 34 -13.54 -1.08 22.66
C GLU A 34 -13.33 0.25 21.95
N LYS A 35 -14.07 0.50 20.87
CA LYS A 35 -14.06 1.80 20.19
C LYS A 35 -14.71 2.85 21.08
N ALA A 36 -13.99 3.95 21.34
CA ALA A 36 -14.45 5.04 22.20
C ALA A 36 -15.27 6.08 21.41
N LEU A 37 -16.40 5.67 20.85
CA LEU A 37 -17.22 6.50 19.95
C LEU A 37 -17.73 7.80 20.59
N SER A 38 -17.93 7.81 21.92
CA SER A 38 -18.42 8.97 22.68
C SER A 38 -17.32 9.99 23.03
N HIS A 39 -16.06 9.67 22.78
CA HIS A 39 -14.95 10.56 23.10
C HIS A 39 -14.87 11.71 22.09
N PRO A 40 -14.68 12.99 22.51
CA PRO A 40 -14.63 14.15 21.60
C PRO A 40 -13.61 14.01 20.46
N LEU A 41 -12.44 13.43 20.75
CA LEU A 41 -11.40 13.19 19.73
C LEU A 41 -11.78 12.12 18.69
N TYR A 42 -12.81 11.30 18.95
CA TYR A 42 -13.19 10.27 17.96
C TYR A 42 -13.64 10.91 16.65
N LEU A 43 -14.60 11.82 16.73
CA LEU A 43 -15.12 12.55 15.55
C LEU A 43 -14.02 13.32 14.82
N LEU A 44 -13.16 14.03 15.57
CA LEU A 44 -12.05 14.82 15.00
C LEU A 44 -11.04 13.97 14.25
N LEU A 45 -10.71 12.79 14.75
CA LEU A 45 -9.69 11.93 14.13
C LEU A 45 -10.25 11.04 13.02
N HIS A 46 -11.51 10.60 13.20
CA HIS A 46 -12.14 9.64 12.29
C HIS A 46 -12.87 10.31 11.12
N ASP A 47 -13.63 11.37 11.39
CA ASP A 47 -14.55 11.95 10.42
C ASP A 47 -14.16 13.36 9.98
N GLU A 48 -14.06 14.33 10.91
CA GLU A 48 -14.01 15.75 10.59
C GLU A 48 -13.08 16.52 11.55
N PRO A 49 -11.80 16.70 11.18
CA PRO A 49 -10.81 17.40 12.03
C PRO A 49 -11.08 18.89 12.18
N ASN A 50 -11.78 19.51 11.25
CA ASN A 50 -12.23 20.90 11.25
C ASN A 50 -13.37 21.08 10.22
N PRO A 51 -14.11 22.22 10.25
CA PRO A 51 -15.24 22.45 9.34
C PRO A 51 -14.88 22.58 7.86
N GLU A 52 -13.59 22.66 7.50
CA GLU A 52 -13.14 22.95 6.14
C GLU A 52 -12.73 21.69 5.38
N MET A 53 -12.42 20.59 6.10
CA MET A 53 -11.91 19.38 5.45
C MET A 53 -12.30 18.10 6.20
N SER A 54 -12.49 17.02 5.42
CA SER A 54 -12.68 15.69 5.96
C SER A 54 -11.38 15.12 6.54
N SER A 55 -11.48 14.10 7.37
CA SER A 55 -10.31 13.40 7.92
C SER A 55 -9.41 12.79 6.84
N PHE A 56 -9.99 12.37 5.70
CA PHE A 56 -9.22 11.89 4.55
C PHE A 56 -8.30 13.00 4.01
N VAL A 57 -8.87 14.17 3.67
CA VAL A 57 -8.11 15.30 3.13
C VAL A 57 -7.06 15.80 4.11
N PHE A 58 -7.39 15.86 5.40
CA PHE A 58 -6.46 16.24 6.45
C PHE A 58 -5.24 15.28 6.51
N ARG A 59 -5.50 13.97 6.55
CA ARG A 59 -4.42 12.97 6.59
C ARG A 59 -3.59 12.96 5.31
N GLU A 60 -4.25 13.08 4.15
CA GLU A 60 -3.58 13.19 2.85
C GLU A 60 -2.64 14.39 2.79
N THR A 61 -3.12 15.57 3.25
CA THR A 61 -2.33 16.80 3.31
C THR A 61 -1.12 16.64 4.22
N LEU A 62 -1.31 16.19 5.45
CA LEU A 62 -0.20 16.02 6.40
C LEU A 62 0.78 14.93 5.94
N MET A 63 0.30 13.86 5.32
CA MET A 63 1.19 12.83 4.77
C MET A 63 1.99 13.37 3.59
N THR A 64 1.38 14.18 2.74
CA THR A 64 2.08 14.90 1.66
C THR A 64 3.17 15.81 2.23
N HIS A 65 2.89 16.55 3.31
CA HIS A 65 3.89 17.35 4.02
C HIS A 65 5.07 16.50 4.52
N LEU A 66 4.78 15.37 5.15
CA LEU A 66 5.81 14.43 5.61
C LEU A 66 6.72 13.95 4.47
N LEU A 67 6.13 13.57 3.34
CA LEU A 67 6.86 13.02 2.19
C LEU A 67 7.67 14.06 1.44
N LEU A 68 7.28 15.33 1.48
CA LEU A 68 7.99 16.43 0.80
C LEU A 68 9.00 17.13 1.71
N TRP A 69 8.61 17.48 2.94
CA TRP A 69 9.42 18.27 3.87
C TRP A 69 9.97 17.47 5.05
N GLY A 70 9.55 16.21 5.21
CA GLY A 70 10.00 15.36 6.31
C GLY A 70 9.31 15.65 7.64
N ASN A 71 8.41 16.61 7.69
CA ASN A 71 7.65 16.98 8.89
C ASN A 71 6.23 17.36 8.49
N ALA A 72 5.27 17.04 9.35
CA ALA A 72 3.91 17.53 9.24
C ALA A 72 3.50 18.23 10.54
N TYR A 73 2.81 19.34 10.40
CA TYR A 73 2.35 20.15 11.52
C TYR A 73 0.87 20.44 11.39
N ALA A 74 0.15 20.39 12.50
CA ALA A 74 -1.20 20.93 12.58
C ALA A 74 -1.36 21.74 13.87
N GLN A 75 -2.03 22.88 13.76
CA GLN A 75 -2.42 23.69 14.92
C GLN A 75 -3.56 23.01 15.66
N ILE A 76 -3.44 22.91 16.96
CA ILE A 76 -4.45 22.35 17.85
C ILE A 76 -5.27 23.50 18.43
N ILE A 77 -6.55 23.55 18.11
CA ILE A 77 -7.48 24.52 18.69
C ILE A 77 -8.19 23.87 19.87
N ARG A 78 -8.16 24.54 21.03
CA ARG A 78 -8.80 24.08 22.25
C ARG A 78 -9.88 25.05 22.70
N ASN A 79 -10.92 24.51 23.31
CA ASN A 79 -11.95 25.32 23.99
C ASN A 79 -11.46 25.82 25.36
N GLY A 80 -12.29 26.60 26.04
CA GLY A 80 -11.98 27.14 27.38
C GLY A 80 -11.84 26.06 28.48
N ARG A 81 -12.20 24.82 28.20
CA ARG A 81 -12.02 23.65 29.09
C ARG A 81 -10.74 22.86 28.78
N GLY A 82 -9.99 23.26 27.74
CA GLY A 82 -8.80 22.57 27.30
C GLY A 82 -9.03 21.38 26.36
N GLU A 83 -10.29 21.10 25.97
CA GLU A 83 -10.64 20.05 25.04
C GLU A 83 -10.27 20.47 23.62
N VAL A 84 -9.75 19.53 22.82
CA VAL A 84 -9.44 19.77 21.40
C VAL A 84 -10.73 19.83 20.61
N ILE A 85 -10.92 20.90 19.86
CA ILE A 85 -12.13 21.16 19.07
C ILE A 85 -11.86 21.23 17.56
N ALA A 86 -10.61 21.47 17.14
CA ALA A 86 -10.24 21.44 15.73
C ALA A 86 -8.72 21.25 15.54
N LEU A 87 -8.35 20.76 14.36
CA LEU A 87 -6.97 20.59 13.90
C LEU A 87 -6.83 21.22 12.52
N TYR A 88 -5.91 22.17 12.35
CA TYR A 88 -5.64 22.85 11.08
C TYR A 88 -4.22 22.58 10.60
N PRO A 89 -4.00 22.09 9.37
CA PRO A 89 -2.66 21.88 8.84
C PRO A 89 -1.87 23.20 8.77
N LEU A 90 -0.60 23.14 9.16
CA LEU A 90 0.35 24.24 9.02
C LEU A 90 1.40 23.89 7.98
N MET A 91 1.80 24.86 7.16
CA MET A 91 2.78 24.67 6.10
C MET A 91 4.18 24.44 6.67
N PRO A 92 4.85 23.31 6.35
CA PRO A 92 6.15 22.99 6.92
C PRO A 92 7.28 23.93 6.51
N ASP A 93 7.21 24.52 5.33
CA ASP A 93 8.19 25.49 4.81
C ASP A 93 8.15 26.84 5.57
N ARG A 94 7.11 27.07 6.36
CA ARG A 94 6.93 28.25 7.19
C ARG A 94 7.11 27.98 8.69
N MET A 95 7.49 26.74 9.05
CA MET A 95 7.63 26.29 10.42
C MET A 95 9.10 26.14 10.79
N ALA A 96 9.52 26.79 11.87
CA ALA A 96 10.80 26.54 12.50
C ALA A 96 10.59 25.93 13.90
N VAL A 97 11.45 24.99 14.24
CA VAL A 97 11.45 24.31 15.54
C VAL A 97 12.75 24.66 16.26
N ASP A 98 12.66 25.26 17.43
CA ASP A 98 13.83 25.72 18.17
C ASP A 98 13.61 25.61 19.70
N ARG A 99 14.64 25.92 20.48
CA ARG A 99 14.60 25.95 21.93
C ARG A 99 14.91 27.36 22.45
N ASP A 100 14.18 27.75 23.47
CA ASP A 100 14.46 29.00 24.16
C ASP A 100 15.74 28.93 25.01
N VAL A 101 16.09 30.04 25.67
CA VAL A 101 17.27 30.16 26.54
C VAL A 101 17.24 29.19 27.74
N ASN A 102 16.06 28.68 28.09
CA ASN A 102 15.86 27.70 29.16
C ASN A 102 15.83 26.25 28.62
N GLY A 103 16.08 26.06 27.32
CA GLY A 103 16.02 24.76 26.66
C GLY A 103 14.61 24.26 26.37
N GLN A 104 13.56 25.07 26.57
CA GLN A 104 12.18 24.70 26.27
C GLN A 104 11.93 24.77 24.77
N LEU A 105 11.33 23.68 24.22
CA LEU A 105 10.96 23.60 22.82
C LEU A 105 9.84 24.58 22.51
N TYR A 106 9.92 25.26 21.36
CA TYR A 106 8.85 26.07 20.80
C TYR A 106 8.84 25.97 19.27
N TYR A 107 7.74 26.40 18.69
CA TYR A 107 7.53 26.46 17.25
C TYR A 107 7.35 27.90 16.82
N GLU A 108 8.01 28.32 15.75
CA GLU A 108 7.80 29.61 15.11
C GLU A 108 7.13 29.41 13.76
N TYR A 109 5.94 29.95 13.60
CA TYR A 109 5.20 29.90 12.35
C TYR A 109 5.14 31.27 11.71
N THR A 110 5.59 31.36 10.44
CA THR A 110 5.53 32.60 9.66
C THR A 110 4.21 32.63 8.89
N THR A 111 3.31 33.53 9.25
CA THR A 111 2.03 33.72 8.56
C THR A 111 2.21 34.33 7.18
N SER A 112 1.39 33.92 6.19
CA SER A 112 1.32 34.58 4.89
C SER A 112 0.20 35.61 4.84
N THR A 113 0.22 36.43 3.78
CA THR A 113 -0.88 37.37 3.48
C THR A 113 -2.21 36.69 3.19
N ASP A 114 -2.16 35.42 2.76
CA ASP A 114 -3.34 34.65 2.39
C ASP A 114 -4.02 34.06 3.63
N ASP A 115 -3.23 33.74 4.69
CA ASP A 115 -3.73 33.16 5.93
C ASP A 115 -4.43 34.21 6.83
N ALA A 116 -3.99 35.48 6.77
CA ALA A 116 -4.60 36.59 7.49
C ALA A 116 -4.30 37.94 6.79
N PRO A 117 -5.27 38.50 6.06
CA PRO A 117 -5.06 39.71 5.26
C PRO A 117 -4.60 40.95 6.10
N THR A 118 -4.74 40.91 7.40
CA THR A 118 -4.38 42.01 8.30
C THR A 118 -2.95 41.96 8.87
N VAL A 119 -2.23 40.80 8.73
CA VAL A 119 -0.92 40.60 9.40
C VAL A 119 0.08 39.97 8.44
N LYS A 120 0.73 40.78 7.61
CA LYS A 120 1.77 40.33 6.66
C LYS A 120 3.02 39.89 7.41
N GLY A 121 3.40 38.62 7.27
CA GLY A 121 4.74 38.11 7.63
C GLY A 121 5.04 38.16 9.12
N SER A 122 4.03 38.12 10.00
CA SER A 122 4.28 38.02 11.43
C SER A 122 4.69 36.61 11.82
N ILE A 123 5.68 36.54 12.71
CA ILE A 123 6.10 35.30 13.34
C ILE A 123 5.23 35.05 14.56
N VAL A 124 4.56 33.94 14.60
CA VAL A 124 3.74 33.51 15.75
C VAL A 124 4.48 32.37 16.46
N ARG A 125 4.72 32.53 17.75
CA ARG A 125 5.25 31.47 18.61
C ARG A 125 4.13 30.58 19.11
N LEU A 126 4.25 29.30 18.87
CA LEU A 126 3.33 28.28 19.33
C LEU A 126 4.02 27.39 20.36
N LYS A 127 3.27 26.95 21.37
CA LYS A 127 3.75 26.02 22.39
C LYS A 127 3.67 24.59 21.82
N PRO A 128 4.48 23.65 22.35
CA PRO A 128 4.37 22.23 21.97
C PRO A 128 2.99 21.60 22.21
N SER A 129 2.23 22.15 23.17
CA SER A 129 0.84 21.74 23.44
C SER A 129 -0.15 22.14 22.35
N ASP A 130 0.21 23.13 21.52
CA ASP A 130 -0.69 23.75 20.55
C ASP A 130 -0.36 23.30 19.10
N VAL A 131 0.62 22.42 18.95
CA VAL A 131 1.06 21.89 17.65
C VAL A 131 1.13 20.37 17.67
N LEU A 132 0.32 19.73 16.84
CA LEU A 132 0.53 18.33 16.49
C LEU A 132 1.69 18.27 15.49
N HIS A 133 2.83 17.77 15.94
CA HIS A 133 4.01 17.57 15.12
C HIS A 133 4.25 16.09 14.88
N ILE A 134 4.28 15.68 13.62
CA ILE A 134 4.61 14.33 13.19
C ILE A 134 5.94 14.40 12.44
N PRO A 135 7.08 13.99 13.07
CA PRO A 135 8.37 14.01 12.43
C PRO A 135 8.60 12.75 11.59
N GLY A 136 9.25 12.91 10.43
CA GLY A 136 9.80 11.81 9.65
C GLY A 136 11.10 11.26 10.24
N LEU A 137 11.92 10.64 9.39
CA LEU A 137 13.27 10.22 9.77
C LEU A 137 14.15 11.46 9.94
N GLY A 138 14.75 11.63 11.12
CA GLY A 138 15.65 12.74 11.44
C GLY A 138 16.85 12.26 12.24
N PHE A 139 17.81 13.13 12.46
CA PHE A 139 19.02 12.82 13.23
C PHE A 139 18.86 13.10 14.73
N ASP A 140 18.19 14.20 15.07
CA ASP A 140 18.03 14.69 16.45
C ASP A 140 16.77 14.16 17.16
N GLY A 141 15.92 13.44 16.43
CA GLY A 141 14.63 12.96 16.92
C GLY A 141 13.55 14.02 17.08
N LEU A 142 13.84 15.27 16.71
CA LEU A 142 12.90 16.39 16.76
C LEU A 142 12.37 16.76 15.37
N VAL A 143 13.28 16.93 14.41
CA VAL A 143 12.95 17.37 13.06
C VAL A 143 13.34 16.28 12.06
N GLY A 144 12.41 15.92 11.20
CA GLY A 144 12.65 14.96 10.12
C GLY A 144 13.35 15.60 8.94
N TYR A 145 14.21 14.84 8.25
CA TYR A 145 14.81 15.26 6.99
C TYR A 145 13.78 15.23 5.86
N SER A 146 13.84 16.22 4.97
CA SER A 146 13.07 16.17 3.72
C SER A 146 13.55 15.01 2.86
N PRO A 147 12.70 14.04 2.50
CA PRO A 147 13.06 12.98 1.56
C PRO A 147 13.51 13.53 0.20
N ILE A 148 12.91 14.64 -0.23
CA ILE A 148 13.27 15.33 -1.48
C ILE A 148 14.69 15.92 -1.39
N ALA A 149 15.05 16.55 -0.27
CA ALA A 149 16.39 17.09 -0.07
C ALA A 149 17.45 15.97 -0.02
N MET A 150 17.14 14.85 0.62
CA MET A 150 18.03 13.69 0.67
C MET A 150 18.21 13.03 -0.70
N ALA A 151 17.18 13.02 -1.52
CA ALA A 151 17.18 12.49 -2.88
C ALA A 151 17.57 13.52 -3.96
N LYS A 152 18.07 14.70 -3.59
CA LYS A 152 18.29 15.84 -4.47
C LYS A 152 19.04 15.47 -5.77
N ASN A 153 20.11 14.68 -5.67
CA ASN A 153 20.91 14.32 -6.84
C ASN A 153 20.16 13.37 -7.78
N ALA A 154 19.47 12.37 -7.24
CA ALA A 154 18.68 11.43 -8.05
C ALA A 154 17.53 12.14 -8.76
N ILE A 155 16.80 13.00 -8.04
CA ILE A 155 15.70 13.78 -8.59
C ILE A 155 16.22 14.79 -9.63
N GLY A 156 17.33 15.47 -9.34
CA GLY A 156 17.96 16.42 -10.26
C GLY A 156 18.42 15.76 -11.57
N LEU A 157 19.03 14.57 -11.48
CA LEU A 157 19.43 13.80 -12.67
C LEU A 157 18.21 13.36 -13.47
N ALA A 158 17.15 12.93 -12.82
CA ALA A 158 15.91 12.53 -13.48
C ALA A 158 15.24 13.70 -14.21
N ILE A 159 15.19 14.88 -13.61
CA ILE A 159 14.67 16.11 -14.25
C ILE A 159 15.52 16.48 -15.48
N ALA A 160 16.84 16.47 -15.33
CA ALA A 160 17.77 16.78 -16.45
C ALA A 160 17.60 15.78 -17.61
N THR A 161 17.43 14.50 -17.29
CA THR A 161 17.18 13.45 -18.30
C THR A 161 15.84 13.66 -19.01
N GLU A 162 14.80 14.03 -18.28
CA GLU A 162 13.48 14.30 -18.85
C GLU A 162 13.50 15.54 -19.74
N GLU A 163 14.19 16.60 -19.32
CA GLU A 163 14.40 17.80 -20.13
C GLU A 163 15.20 17.52 -21.40
N TYR A 164 16.28 16.75 -21.29
CA TYR A 164 17.06 16.32 -22.44
C TYR A 164 16.22 15.53 -23.44
N GLY A 165 15.48 14.53 -22.97
CA GLY A 165 14.58 13.73 -23.80
C GLY A 165 13.49 14.58 -24.47
N SER A 166 12.89 15.50 -23.73
CA SER A 166 11.86 16.41 -24.25
C SER A 166 12.44 17.28 -25.39
N LYS A 167 13.60 17.88 -25.20
CA LYS A 167 14.27 18.68 -26.23
C LYS A 167 14.70 17.84 -27.44
N PHE A 168 15.21 16.63 -27.18
CA PHE A 168 15.62 15.72 -28.23
C PHE A 168 14.46 15.33 -29.13
N PHE A 169 13.30 14.95 -28.55
CA PHE A 169 12.11 14.60 -29.34
C PHE A 169 11.42 15.82 -29.97
N ALA A 170 11.40 16.97 -29.28
CA ALA A 170 10.81 18.21 -29.83
C ALA A 170 11.57 18.75 -31.04
N ASN A 171 12.88 18.64 -31.04
CA ASN A 171 13.74 19.07 -32.16
C ASN A 171 13.82 18.03 -33.28
N GLY A 172 12.97 17.01 -33.28
CA GLY A 172 12.90 16.02 -34.34
C GLY A 172 13.98 14.95 -34.27
N ALA A 173 14.56 14.71 -33.07
CA ALA A 173 15.63 13.74 -32.86
C ALA A 173 16.72 13.84 -33.98
N GLN A 174 17.77 13.20 -33.97
CA GLN A 174 18.79 13.25 -35.05
C GLN A 174 18.13 13.14 -36.43
N PRO A 175 18.73 13.79 -37.50
CA PRO A 175 18.22 13.59 -38.83
C PRO A 175 18.07 12.07 -39.07
N SER A 176 16.88 11.65 -39.48
CA SER A 176 16.60 10.24 -39.72
C SER A 176 17.54 9.56 -40.72
N GLY A 177 18.39 10.35 -41.34
CA GLY A 177 19.45 9.95 -42.25
C GLY A 177 20.24 11.11 -42.79
N VAL A 178 21.30 10.80 -43.49
CA VAL A 178 22.17 11.73 -44.22
C VAL A 178 21.88 11.57 -45.68
N LEU A 179 21.71 12.73 -46.38
CA LEU A 179 21.72 12.79 -47.84
C LEU A 179 23.13 13.04 -48.30
N GLU A 180 23.73 12.04 -48.95
CA GLU A 180 25.07 12.11 -49.50
C GLU A 180 24.99 12.37 -51.01
N HIS A 181 25.83 13.30 -51.51
CA HIS A 181 25.96 13.61 -52.94
C HIS A 181 27.42 13.47 -53.35
N PRO A 182 27.72 12.84 -54.50
CA PRO A 182 29.11 12.61 -54.95
C PRO A 182 29.87 13.89 -55.36
N GLY A 183 29.16 14.99 -55.52
CA GLY A 183 29.76 16.30 -55.87
C GLY A 183 29.36 17.38 -54.86
N THR A 184 29.66 18.65 -55.21
CA THR A 184 29.28 19.79 -54.35
C THR A 184 27.88 20.27 -54.64
N ILE A 185 27.02 20.31 -53.63
CA ILE A 185 25.69 20.88 -53.72
C ILE A 185 25.81 22.42 -53.61
N LYS A 186 25.36 23.16 -54.62
CA LYS A 186 25.42 24.64 -54.63
C LYS A 186 24.54 25.28 -53.57
N ASP A 187 23.41 24.66 -53.26
CA ASP A 187 22.44 25.13 -52.25
C ASP A 187 21.96 23.96 -51.37
N PRO A 188 22.69 23.63 -50.31
CA PRO A 188 22.30 22.55 -49.39
C PRO A 188 21.02 22.85 -48.64
N GLN A 189 20.70 24.15 -48.44
CA GLN A 189 19.50 24.57 -47.73
C GLN A 189 18.24 24.21 -48.53
N ARG A 190 18.23 24.51 -49.81
CA ARG A 190 17.09 24.17 -50.69
C ARG A 190 16.84 22.67 -50.75
N VAL A 191 17.88 21.85 -50.78
CA VAL A 191 17.73 20.38 -50.78
C VAL A 191 17.12 19.91 -49.47
N ARG A 192 17.59 20.44 -48.35
CA ARG A 192 17.04 20.13 -47.04
C ARG A 192 15.57 20.54 -46.91
N ASP A 193 15.22 21.78 -47.32
CA ASP A 193 13.87 22.29 -47.24
C ASP A 193 12.89 21.51 -48.12
N SER A 194 13.35 21.15 -49.34
CA SER A 194 12.59 20.26 -50.22
C SER A 194 12.37 18.88 -49.61
N TRP A 195 13.40 18.30 -49.00
CA TRP A 195 13.30 17.02 -48.30
C TRP A 195 12.32 17.09 -47.16
N MET A 196 12.44 18.09 -46.27
CA MET A 196 11.55 18.27 -45.11
C MET A 196 10.11 18.53 -45.51
N SER A 197 9.86 19.27 -46.60
CA SER A 197 8.51 19.53 -47.09
C SER A 197 7.82 18.29 -47.65
N GLN A 198 8.59 17.37 -48.26
CA GLN A 198 8.04 16.15 -48.89
C GLN A 198 7.96 14.97 -47.94
N PHE A 199 8.88 14.83 -47.00
CA PHE A 199 9.06 13.66 -46.15
C PHE A 199 9.03 13.97 -44.68
N GLY A 200 9.06 15.24 -44.26
CA GLY A 200 8.93 15.65 -42.86
C GLY A 200 7.50 15.59 -42.34
N GLY A 201 7.36 15.29 -41.03
CA GLY A 201 6.10 15.25 -40.31
C GLY A 201 5.35 13.92 -40.40
N SER A 202 4.47 13.67 -39.43
CA SER A 202 3.71 12.41 -39.28
C SER A 202 2.77 12.10 -40.45
N ALA A 203 2.33 13.11 -41.16
CA ALA A 203 1.43 12.97 -42.33
C ALA A 203 2.15 12.44 -43.58
N ASN A 204 3.49 12.48 -43.60
CA ASN A 204 4.32 12.06 -44.74
C ASN A 204 5.09 10.76 -44.48
N SER A 205 4.83 10.09 -43.36
CA SER A 205 5.40 8.79 -43.05
C SER A 205 5.00 7.75 -44.10
N ASN A 206 5.94 6.94 -44.54
CA ASN A 206 5.81 5.87 -45.56
C ASN A 206 5.72 6.33 -47.02
N LYS A 207 6.07 7.57 -47.37
CA LYS A 207 6.22 7.96 -48.77
C LYS A 207 7.52 7.40 -49.37
N ILE A 208 7.47 6.96 -50.63
CA ILE A 208 8.65 6.52 -51.37
C ILE A 208 9.46 7.75 -51.79
N ALA A 209 10.71 7.77 -51.42
CA ALA A 209 11.65 8.80 -51.83
C ALA A 209 12.31 8.41 -53.17
N VAL A 210 12.28 9.31 -54.17
CA VAL A 210 13.05 9.17 -55.41
C VAL A 210 14.22 10.12 -55.26
N LEU A 211 15.42 9.55 -55.38
CA LEU A 211 16.69 10.31 -55.28
C LEU A 211 17.29 10.50 -56.65
N GLU A 212 17.54 11.73 -57.04
CA GLU A 212 18.11 12.12 -58.33
C GLU A 212 19.60 12.45 -58.19
N GLU A 213 20.31 12.56 -59.30
CA GLU A 213 21.70 13.05 -59.42
C GLU A 213 22.72 12.32 -58.53
N GLY A 214 22.50 11.06 -58.23
CA GLY A 214 23.42 10.26 -57.40
C GLY A 214 23.31 10.50 -55.90
N LEU A 215 22.28 11.20 -55.43
CA LEU A 215 21.99 11.33 -54.02
C LEU A 215 21.75 9.93 -53.39
N LYS A 216 22.35 9.70 -52.24
CA LYS A 216 22.10 8.50 -51.40
C LYS A 216 21.55 8.95 -50.08
N TYR A 217 20.54 8.22 -49.64
CA TYR A 217 20.03 8.36 -48.29
C TYR A 217 20.58 7.22 -47.43
N THR A 218 21.37 7.58 -46.43
CA THR A 218 21.87 6.64 -45.41
C THR A 218 21.09 6.86 -44.13
N PRO A 219 20.21 5.93 -43.75
CA PRO A 219 19.47 6.05 -42.49
C PRO A 219 20.46 5.97 -41.33
N ILE A 220 20.32 6.90 -40.39
CA ILE A 220 21.01 6.81 -39.09
C ILE A 220 20.09 5.94 -38.23
N SER A 221 20.50 4.71 -37.97
CA SER A 221 19.78 3.81 -37.04
C SER A 221 19.77 4.41 -35.64
N ILE A 222 18.79 4.01 -34.83
CA ILE A 222 18.75 4.34 -33.40
C ILE A 222 20.10 3.98 -32.80
N SER A 223 20.83 4.98 -32.32
CA SER A 223 22.16 4.74 -31.75
C SER A 223 21.99 3.92 -30.43
N PRO A 224 22.98 3.11 -30.05
CA PRO A 224 23.00 2.44 -28.75
C PRO A 224 22.72 3.39 -27.57
N GLU A 225 23.11 4.66 -27.70
CA GLU A 225 22.85 5.72 -26.72
C GLU A 225 21.36 6.02 -26.53
N GLN A 226 20.54 5.86 -27.56
CA GLN A 226 19.08 6.06 -27.47
C GLN A 226 18.39 4.91 -26.72
N ALA A 227 18.85 3.68 -26.91
CA ALA A 227 18.37 2.54 -26.15
C ALA A 227 18.75 2.66 -24.67
N GLN A 228 19.99 3.08 -24.38
CA GLN A 228 20.46 3.35 -23.01
C GLN A 228 19.71 4.49 -22.35
N PHE A 229 19.22 5.48 -23.09
CA PHE A 229 18.40 6.57 -22.55
C PHE A 229 17.10 6.05 -21.91
N LEU A 230 16.40 5.16 -22.57
CA LEU A 230 15.16 4.57 -22.04
C LEU A 230 15.42 3.72 -20.79
N GLU A 231 16.50 2.93 -20.80
CA GLU A 231 16.92 2.15 -19.62
C GLU A 231 17.31 3.05 -18.45
N THR A 232 18.03 4.14 -18.71
CA THR A 232 18.42 5.13 -17.70
C THR A 232 17.18 5.78 -17.09
N ARG A 233 16.21 6.20 -17.89
CA ARG A 233 14.95 6.79 -17.43
C ARG A 233 14.18 5.82 -16.53
N LYS A 234 14.11 4.56 -16.91
CA LYS A 234 13.48 3.51 -16.14
C LYS A 234 14.20 3.26 -14.80
N PHE A 235 15.52 3.19 -14.84
CA PHE A 235 16.34 3.07 -13.63
C PHE A 235 16.07 4.22 -12.66
N GLN A 236 15.95 5.46 -13.15
CA GLN A 236 15.67 6.63 -12.31
C GLN A 236 14.28 6.58 -11.66
N ILE A 237 13.25 6.10 -12.37
CA ILE A 237 11.91 5.90 -11.80
C ILE A 237 11.99 4.91 -10.63
N ASN A 238 12.69 3.79 -10.83
CA ASN A 238 12.89 2.77 -9.80
C ASN A 238 13.75 3.27 -8.62
N GLU A 239 14.72 4.13 -8.87
CA GLU A 239 15.51 4.75 -7.81
C GLU A 239 14.66 5.66 -6.92
N ILE A 240 13.78 6.47 -7.52
CA ILE A 240 12.84 7.31 -6.78
C ILE A 240 11.84 6.45 -6.01
N ALA A 241 11.26 5.43 -6.64
CA ALA A 241 10.36 4.50 -5.98
C ALA A 241 11.01 3.84 -4.75
N ARG A 242 12.30 3.48 -4.84
CA ARG A 242 13.09 2.93 -3.73
C ARG A 242 13.28 3.91 -2.58
N ILE A 243 13.49 5.21 -2.85
CA ILE A 243 13.61 6.24 -1.82
C ILE A 243 12.33 6.33 -0.99
N PHE A 244 11.17 6.28 -1.65
CA PHE A 244 9.87 6.29 -1.00
C PHE A 244 9.42 4.90 -0.51
N ARG A 245 10.18 3.83 -0.79
CA ARG A 245 9.84 2.43 -0.51
C ARG A 245 8.52 2.00 -1.17
N VAL A 246 8.21 2.56 -2.32
CA VAL A 246 7.04 2.17 -3.12
C VAL A 246 7.45 1.03 -4.06
N PRO A 247 6.74 -0.10 -4.07
CA PRO A 247 7.02 -1.19 -4.99
C PRO A 247 6.93 -0.75 -6.45
N PRO A 248 7.83 -1.21 -7.33
CA PRO A 248 7.88 -0.77 -8.74
C PRO A 248 6.56 -0.99 -9.50
N HIS A 249 5.83 -2.06 -9.24
CA HIS A 249 4.55 -2.32 -9.89
C HIS A 249 3.49 -1.23 -9.61
N MET A 250 3.53 -0.58 -8.44
CA MET A 250 2.60 0.50 -8.09
C MET A 250 2.89 1.80 -8.84
N VAL A 251 4.12 1.99 -9.33
CA VAL A 251 4.49 3.12 -10.19
C VAL A 251 4.51 2.76 -11.69
N GLY A 252 3.94 1.60 -12.05
CA GLY A 252 3.73 1.17 -13.44
C GLY A 252 4.88 0.34 -14.06
N ASP A 253 5.88 -0.08 -13.28
CA ASP A 253 6.92 -0.99 -13.75
C ASP A 253 6.52 -2.45 -13.47
N LEU A 254 6.01 -3.14 -14.48
CA LEU A 254 5.52 -4.52 -14.40
C LEU A 254 6.52 -5.56 -14.97
N GLU A 255 7.71 -5.16 -15.40
CA GLU A 255 8.63 -6.08 -16.11
C GLU A 255 9.03 -7.33 -15.33
N LYS A 256 9.13 -7.22 -14.00
CA LYS A 256 9.51 -8.33 -13.13
C LYS A 256 8.35 -8.81 -12.25
N SER A 257 7.12 -8.47 -12.64
CA SER A 257 5.95 -8.74 -11.83
C SER A 257 5.20 -9.96 -12.34
N SER A 258 5.10 -11.01 -11.52
CA SER A 258 4.12 -12.10 -11.67
C SER A 258 2.96 -11.88 -10.69
N PHE A 259 1.80 -12.49 -10.91
CA PHE A 259 0.65 -12.31 -10.02
C PHE A 259 0.96 -12.67 -8.56
N SER A 260 1.67 -13.75 -8.30
CA SER A 260 2.09 -14.15 -6.95
C SER A 260 3.07 -13.17 -6.32
N ASN A 261 3.96 -12.56 -7.10
CA ASN A 261 4.88 -11.54 -6.61
C ASN A 261 4.19 -10.23 -6.27
N ILE A 262 3.16 -9.85 -7.03
CA ILE A 262 2.39 -8.60 -6.76
C ILE A 262 1.66 -8.70 -5.43
N GLU A 263 1.01 -9.83 -5.14
CA GLU A 263 0.34 -10.04 -3.85
C GLU A 263 1.32 -9.96 -2.69
N GLN A 264 2.44 -10.68 -2.78
CA GLN A 264 3.49 -10.63 -1.76
C GLN A 264 4.06 -9.22 -1.58
N GLN A 265 4.34 -8.50 -2.68
CA GLN A 265 4.82 -7.12 -2.64
C GLN A 265 3.78 -6.15 -2.03
N SER A 266 2.49 -6.41 -2.22
CA SER A 266 1.43 -5.61 -1.60
C SER A 266 1.40 -5.80 -0.09
N LEU A 267 1.58 -7.01 0.42
CA LEU A 267 1.71 -7.29 1.85
C LEU A 267 2.98 -6.65 2.43
N GLU A 268 4.09 -6.74 1.72
CA GLU A 268 5.35 -6.11 2.10
C GLU A 268 5.24 -4.58 2.13
N PHE A 269 4.50 -3.98 1.20
CA PHE A 269 4.21 -2.54 1.20
C PHE A 269 3.49 -2.11 2.48
N VAL A 270 2.48 -2.85 2.92
CA VAL A 270 1.81 -2.57 4.19
C VAL A 270 2.77 -2.68 5.35
N LYS A 271 3.51 -3.80 5.45
CA LYS A 271 4.36 -4.12 6.59
C LYS A 271 5.62 -3.26 6.70
N TYR A 272 6.29 -2.98 5.59
CA TYR A 272 7.60 -2.31 5.62
C TYR A 272 7.55 -0.84 5.21
N THR A 273 6.50 -0.43 4.50
CA THR A 273 6.37 0.95 4.03
C THR A 273 5.35 1.74 4.83
N LEU A 274 4.11 1.22 4.94
CA LEU A 274 3.04 1.96 5.63
C LEU A 274 3.16 1.90 7.15
N GLU A 275 3.37 0.73 7.74
CA GLU A 275 3.38 0.55 9.20
C GLU A 275 4.30 1.53 9.95
N PRO A 276 5.55 1.80 9.50
CA PRO A 276 6.38 2.81 10.15
C PRO A 276 5.77 4.23 10.16
N TRP A 277 5.04 4.59 9.11
CA TRP A 277 4.32 5.87 9.07
C TRP A 277 3.14 5.88 10.02
N LEU A 278 2.34 4.81 10.03
CA LEU A 278 1.17 4.69 10.91
C LEU A 278 1.58 4.78 12.38
N VAL A 279 2.65 4.10 12.77
CA VAL A 279 3.18 4.17 14.14
C VAL A 279 3.62 5.60 14.51
N ARG A 280 4.27 6.33 13.59
CA ARG A 280 4.64 7.74 13.84
C ARG A 280 3.41 8.61 14.06
N TRP A 281 2.38 8.44 13.27
CA TRP A 281 1.11 9.12 13.43
C TRP A 281 0.46 8.81 14.76
N GLU A 282 0.29 7.53 15.08
CA GLU A 282 -0.35 7.06 16.32
C GLU A 282 0.36 7.62 17.55
N GLN A 283 1.69 7.51 17.59
CA GLN A 283 2.49 8.00 18.71
C GLN A 283 2.48 9.52 18.83
N SER A 284 2.52 10.26 17.71
CA SER A 284 2.46 11.73 17.74
C SER A 284 1.10 12.23 18.24
N ILE A 285 0.01 11.62 17.77
CA ILE A 285 -1.35 11.88 18.23
C ILE A 285 -1.47 11.58 19.73
N GLN A 286 -1.04 10.37 20.13
CA GLN A 286 -1.07 9.94 21.54
C GLN A 286 -0.29 10.90 22.45
N ARG A 287 0.87 11.37 22.00
CA ARG A 287 1.72 12.27 22.77
C ARG A 287 1.10 13.66 22.96
N THR A 288 0.43 14.19 21.93
CA THR A 288 0.09 15.62 21.86
C THR A 288 -1.38 15.92 22.16
N LEU A 289 -2.30 15.05 21.71
CA LEU A 289 -3.74 15.32 21.85
C LEU A 289 -4.32 14.81 23.17
N PHE A 290 -3.69 13.82 23.81
CA PHE A 290 -4.18 13.23 25.05
C PHE A 290 -3.53 13.82 26.27
N SER A 291 -4.32 14.05 27.31
CA SER A 291 -3.84 14.37 28.66
C SER A 291 -3.10 13.17 29.29
N ALA A 292 -2.41 13.40 30.40
CA ALA A 292 -1.70 12.34 31.12
C ALA A 292 -2.62 11.22 31.62
N GLU A 293 -3.86 11.54 31.98
CA GLU A 293 -4.84 10.55 32.44
C GLU A 293 -5.45 9.79 31.26
N GLU A 294 -5.78 10.48 30.17
CA GLU A 294 -6.31 9.86 28.97
C GLU A 294 -5.34 8.85 28.34
N LYS A 295 -4.02 9.13 28.38
CA LYS A 295 -2.97 8.22 27.89
C LYS A 295 -2.97 6.85 28.58
N LYS A 296 -3.50 6.75 29.79
CA LYS A 296 -3.61 5.48 30.51
C LYS A 296 -4.82 4.64 30.07
N ALA A 297 -5.88 5.32 29.63
CA ALA A 297 -7.16 4.72 29.35
C ALA A 297 -7.46 4.58 27.84
N TYR A 298 -6.89 5.44 27.00
CA TYR A 298 -7.21 5.53 25.59
C TYR A 298 -5.95 5.42 24.71
N PHE A 299 -6.13 4.91 23.50
CA PHE A 299 -5.11 4.90 22.45
C PHE A 299 -5.76 5.00 21.07
N VAL A 300 -4.99 5.50 20.11
CA VAL A 300 -5.40 5.56 18.71
C VAL A 300 -4.71 4.47 17.90
N ARG A 301 -5.41 3.92 16.91
CA ARG A 301 -4.84 2.94 16.00
C ARG A 301 -5.49 3.00 14.62
N PHE A 302 -4.65 2.89 13.59
CA PHE A 302 -5.13 2.68 12.23
C PHE A 302 -5.62 1.24 12.05
N ASN A 303 -6.74 1.09 11.35
CA ASN A 303 -7.20 -0.23 10.94
C ASN A 303 -6.61 -0.56 9.55
N VAL A 304 -5.62 -1.42 9.54
CA VAL A 304 -4.95 -1.90 8.32
C VAL A 304 -5.58 -3.15 7.71
N GLU A 305 -6.58 -3.74 8.37
CA GLU A 305 -7.20 -4.99 7.94
C GLU A 305 -7.72 -4.93 6.51
N GLY A 306 -8.26 -3.77 6.09
CA GLY A 306 -8.72 -3.55 4.72
C GLY A 306 -7.65 -3.72 3.65
N LEU A 307 -6.40 -3.32 3.95
CA LEU A 307 -5.25 -3.47 3.03
C LEU A 307 -4.63 -4.87 3.08
N LEU A 308 -4.70 -5.53 4.24
CA LEU A 308 -4.20 -6.89 4.43
C LEU A 308 -5.20 -7.95 3.97
N ARG A 309 -6.44 -7.54 3.68
CA ARG A 309 -7.45 -8.41 3.11
C ARG A 309 -6.98 -8.80 1.71
N GLY A 310 -6.42 -10.02 1.59
CA GLY A 310 -6.14 -10.67 0.34
C GLY A 310 -7.39 -10.78 -0.57
N ASP A 311 -7.32 -11.58 -1.60
CA ASP A 311 -8.47 -11.86 -2.43
C ASP A 311 -9.68 -12.34 -1.58
N TYR A 312 -10.85 -12.33 -2.17
CA TYR A 312 -12.08 -12.76 -1.50
C TYR A 312 -11.97 -14.18 -0.91
N ALA A 313 -11.29 -15.08 -1.61
CA ALA A 313 -11.15 -16.49 -1.20
C ALA A 313 -10.26 -16.62 0.05
N SER A 314 -9.11 -15.93 0.10
CA SER A 314 -8.21 -15.90 1.25
C SER A 314 -8.90 -15.31 2.48
N ARG A 315 -9.69 -14.25 2.31
CA ARG A 315 -10.47 -13.63 3.38
C ARG A 315 -11.53 -14.57 3.94
N MET A 316 -12.33 -15.19 3.06
CA MET A 316 -13.37 -16.14 3.48
C MET A 316 -12.78 -17.37 4.20
N ASN A 317 -11.62 -17.87 3.73
CA ASN A 317 -10.88 -18.93 4.42
C ASN A 317 -10.40 -18.47 5.81
N GLY A 318 -9.90 -17.26 5.95
CA GLY A 318 -9.53 -16.69 7.25
C GLY A 318 -10.70 -16.62 8.21
N TYR A 319 -11.88 -16.19 7.76
CA TYR A 319 -13.10 -16.19 8.57
C TYR A 319 -13.57 -17.61 8.95
N ALA A 320 -13.49 -18.54 8.02
CA ALA A 320 -13.81 -19.93 8.30
C ALA A 320 -12.92 -20.52 9.40
N VAL A 321 -11.60 -20.26 9.32
CA VAL A 321 -10.64 -20.67 10.35
C VAL A 321 -10.96 -19.99 11.69
N GLY A 322 -11.22 -18.70 11.69
CA GLY A 322 -11.59 -17.92 12.89
C GLY A 322 -12.84 -18.45 13.57
N ARG A 323 -13.86 -18.76 12.77
CA ARG A 323 -15.13 -19.31 13.24
C ARG A 323 -14.97 -20.72 13.83
N GLN A 324 -14.20 -21.59 13.13
CA GLN A 324 -13.97 -22.97 13.54
C GLN A 324 -13.12 -23.09 14.81
N ASN A 325 -12.22 -22.15 15.04
CA ASN A 325 -11.35 -22.13 16.22
C ASN A 325 -11.90 -21.31 17.39
N GLY A 326 -13.10 -20.75 17.27
CA GLY A 326 -13.80 -20.10 18.37
C GLY A 326 -13.30 -18.72 18.77
N TRP A 327 -12.51 -18.05 17.94
CA TRP A 327 -12.04 -16.68 18.20
C TRP A 327 -12.74 -15.60 17.35
N MET A 328 -13.72 -16.00 16.51
CA MET A 328 -14.65 -15.10 15.82
C MET A 328 -16.10 -15.58 15.95
N SER A 329 -17.00 -14.65 16.27
CA SER A 329 -18.44 -14.86 16.18
C SER A 329 -18.97 -14.60 14.76
N ALA A 330 -20.23 -14.95 14.48
CA ALA A 330 -20.86 -14.59 13.22
C ALA A 330 -20.98 -13.07 13.06
N ASN A 331 -21.29 -12.37 14.16
CA ASN A 331 -21.42 -10.91 14.13
C ASN A 331 -20.09 -10.18 13.96
N ASP A 332 -18.97 -10.73 14.45
CA ASP A 332 -17.64 -10.18 14.17
C ASP A 332 -17.35 -10.19 12.68
N ILE A 333 -17.67 -11.31 11.99
CA ILE A 333 -17.50 -11.44 10.54
C ILE A 333 -18.44 -10.49 9.80
N ARG A 334 -19.71 -10.40 10.22
CA ARG A 334 -20.70 -9.53 9.60
C ARG A 334 -20.34 -8.04 9.74
N GLU A 335 -19.80 -7.63 10.90
CA GLU A 335 -19.29 -6.28 11.12
C GLU A 335 -18.10 -5.98 10.18
N LEU A 336 -17.19 -6.93 10.00
CA LEU A 336 -16.06 -6.79 9.08
C LEU A 336 -16.49 -6.68 7.61
N GLU A 337 -17.60 -7.33 7.22
CA GLU A 337 -18.16 -7.30 5.86
C GLU A 337 -19.26 -6.24 5.71
N ASN A 338 -19.48 -5.39 6.72
CA ASN A 338 -20.49 -4.33 6.73
C ASN A 338 -21.92 -4.87 6.48
N LEU A 339 -22.24 -6.03 7.08
CA LEU A 339 -23.54 -6.68 7.03
C LEU A 339 -24.29 -6.44 8.35
N ASP A 340 -25.63 -6.44 8.30
CA ASP A 340 -26.48 -6.32 9.48
C ASP A 340 -26.19 -7.41 10.50
N ARG A 341 -26.19 -7.08 11.80
CA ARG A 341 -25.95 -8.04 12.88
C ARG A 341 -27.12 -9.02 13.00
N ILE A 342 -26.82 -10.27 13.34
CA ILE A 342 -27.78 -11.28 13.74
C ILE A 342 -28.12 -11.02 15.21
N PRO A 343 -29.42 -11.07 15.62
CA PRO A 343 -29.82 -10.93 17.01
C PRO A 343 -29.11 -11.94 17.94
N ALA A 344 -28.82 -11.52 19.17
CA ALA A 344 -28.13 -12.38 20.15
C ALA A 344 -28.90 -13.66 20.45
N GLU A 345 -30.26 -13.60 20.46
CA GLU A 345 -31.16 -14.74 20.62
C GLU A 345 -31.06 -15.78 19.50
N GLU A 346 -30.65 -15.36 18.30
CA GLU A 346 -30.37 -16.23 17.14
C GLU A 346 -28.92 -16.72 17.11
N GLY A 347 -28.13 -16.39 18.13
CA GLY A 347 -26.76 -16.87 18.27
C GLY A 347 -25.70 -16.13 17.47
N GLY A 348 -25.99 -14.89 17.03
CA GLY A 348 -25.06 -14.07 16.26
C GLY A 348 -23.72 -13.82 16.95
N ASP A 349 -23.71 -13.69 18.26
CA ASP A 349 -22.52 -13.40 19.08
C ASP A 349 -21.86 -14.66 19.68
N LEU A 350 -22.34 -15.87 19.31
CA LEU A 350 -21.77 -17.11 19.82
C LEU A 350 -20.40 -17.41 19.20
N TYR A 351 -19.42 -17.70 20.06
CA TYR A 351 -18.14 -18.27 19.69
C TYR A 351 -18.26 -19.78 19.68
N LEU A 352 -18.09 -20.40 18.51
CA LEU A 352 -18.23 -21.83 18.30
C LEU A 352 -16.87 -22.45 18.02
N ILE A 353 -16.61 -23.63 18.58
CA ILE A 353 -15.45 -24.44 18.27
C ILE A 353 -15.86 -25.74 17.63
N ASN A 354 -14.99 -26.33 16.82
CA ASN A 354 -15.24 -27.67 16.30
C ASN A 354 -15.20 -28.68 17.47
N GLY A 355 -16.28 -29.42 17.66
CA GLY A 355 -16.45 -30.41 18.75
C GLY A 355 -15.45 -31.56 18.75
N ASN A 356 -14.68 -31.73 17.65
CA ASN A 356 -13.60 -32.71 17.56
C ASN A 356 -12.30 -32.27 18.26
N MET A 357 -12.22 -31.03 18.78
CA MET A 357 -11.07 -30.57 19.55
C MET A 357 -11.24 -30.88 21.02
N THR A 358 -10.33 -31.67 21.58
CA THR A 358 -10.28 -32.05 23.00
C THR A 358 -9.12 -31.33 23.68
N LYS A 359 -9.24 -31.06 24.98
CA LYS A 359 -8.10 -30.54 25.76
C LYS A 359 -6.95 -31.53 25.72
N LEU A 360 -5.72 -31.07 25.59
CA LEU A 360 -4.53 -31.93 25.49
C LEU A 360 -4.43 -32.95 26.65
N LYS A 361 -4.84 -32.56 27.87
CA LYS A 361 -4.90 -33.47 29.04
C LYS A 361 -5.94 -34.58 28.90
N ASP A 362 -6.96 -34.40 28.09
CA ASP A 362 -8.05 -35.32 27.84
C ASP A 362 -7.87 -36.04 26.49
N ALA A 363 -6.75 -35.82 25.80
CA ALA A 363 -6.38 -36.49 24.57
C ALA A 363 -6.18 -38.00 24.88
N GLY A 364 -6.95 -38.83 24.23
CA GLY A 364 -6.96 -40.27 24.48
C GLY A 364 -8.22 -40.83 25.14
N ILE A 365 -9.02 -39.99 25.82
CA ILE A 365 -10.27 -40.45 26.43
C ILE A 365 -11.25 -40.95 25.34
N PHE A 366 -11.28 -40.31 24.21
CA PHE A 366 -12.12 -40.74 23.07
C PHE A 366 -11.57 -42.00 22.37
N ALA A 367 -10.27 -42.19 22.32
CA ALA A 367 -9.67 -43.41 21.80
C ALA A 367 -9.96 -44.61 22.69
N ALA A 368 -9.98 -44.42 24.00
CA ALA A 368 -10.36 -45.44 24.97
C ALA A 368 -11.85 -45.78 24.92
N SER A 369 -12.74 -44.82 24.60
CA SER A 369 -14.19 -45.07 24.49
C SER A 369 -14.59 -45.74 23.18
N THR A 370 -13.79 -45.63 22.12
CA THR A 370 -14.00 -46.36 20.86
C THR A 370 -13.47 -47.79 20.94
N ALA A 371 -12.35 -48.02 21.65
CA ALA A 371 -11.77 -49.34 21.86
C ALA A 371 -12.66 -50.23 22.80
N GLY A 372 -13.48 -49.61 23.66
CA GLY A 372 -14.42 -50.35 24.56
C GLY A 372 -15.75 -50.69 23.91
N LYS A 373 -16.01 -50.33 22.66
CA LYS A 373 -17.23 -50.66 21.93
C LYS A 373 -17.05 -51.77 20.91
N GLU A 374 -15.84 -52.21 20.59
CA GLU A 374 -15.59 -53.31 19.66
C GLU A 374 -15.63 -54.67 20.33
N ASP A 375 -15.68 -54.81 21.69
CA ASP A 375 -15.67 -56.08 22.39
C ASP A 375 -17.03 -56.54 22.91
N SER A 376 -18.17 -55.97 22.47
CA SER A 376 -19.49 -56.35 23.00
C SER A 376 -20.47 -56.91 21.97
N ASP A 377 -20.08 -57.16 20.72
CA ASP A 377 -20.97 -57.74 19.71
C ASP A 377 -20.34 -58.94 18.98
N GLU A 378 -19.58 -59.80 19.68
CA GLU A 378 -19.34 -61.15 19.22
C GLU A 378 -20.50 -62.05 19.71
N GLU A 379 -21.62 -61.99 19.00
CA GLU A 379 -22.66 -63.01 19.04
C GLU A 379 -22.09 -64.28 18.36
N VAL A 380 -21.77 -65.28 19.16
CA VAL A 380 -21.33 -66.59 18.73
C VAL A 380 -22.48 -67.21 17.93
N LEU A 381 -22.37 -67.16 16.61
CA LEU A 381 -23.15 -67.99 15.74
C LEU A 381 -22.51 -69.42 15.71
N GLU A 382 -23.10 -70.36 16.46
CA GLU A 382 -22.86 -71.79 16.29
C GLU A 382 -23.19 -72.18 14.85
N VAL A 383 -22.14 -72.53 14.10
CA VAL A 383 -22.28 -73.13 12.79
C VAL A 383 -22.39 -74.64 12.99
N GLU A 384 -23.59 -75.22 12.85
CA GLU A 384 -23.79 -76.66 12.65
C GLU A 384 -23.12 -77.11 11.38
N GLU A 385 -22.24 -78.09 11.46
CA GLU A 385 -21.62 -78.77 10.32
C GLU A 385 -22.71 -79.62 9.60
N PRO A 386 -22.86 -79.53 8.28
CA PRO A 386 -23.61 -80.48 7.55
C PRO A 386 -22.67 -81.61 7.07
N ASP A 387 -23.14 -82.80 7.32
CA ASP A 387 -22.61 -84.11 6.93
C ASP A 387 -22.13 -84.20 5.45
N SER A 388 -21.04 -84.90 5.29
CA SER A 388 -20.51 -85.38 4.04
C SER A 388 -21.44 -86.37 3.40
N ASN A 389 -21.80 -86.19 2.10
CA ASN A 389 -21.81 -87.24 1.07
C ASN A 389 -22.30 -86.71 -0.27
N GLY A 390 -21.54 -87.06 -1.33
CA GLY A 390 -22.09 -87.37 -2.68
C GLY A 390 -21.80 -86.40 -3.79
N ASP A 391 -20.68 -86.70 -4.41
CA ASP A 391 -20.57 -86.95 -5.84
C ASP A 391 -20.94 -85.93 -6.93
N GLY A 392 -19.98 -85.61 -7.77
CA GLY A 392 -20.18 -85.57 -9.23
C GLY A 392 -20.19 -84.27 -10.02
N SER A 393 -19.03 -84.03 -10.65
CA SER A 393 -18.90 -83.49 -12.00
C SER A 393 -19.28 -82.06 -12.38
N GLY A 394 -18.33 -81.38 -12.93
CA GLY A 394 -18.50 -80.64 -14.22
C GLY A 394 -18.36 -79.10 -14.16
N GLY A 395 -17.28 -78.60 -14.71
CA GLY A 395 -17.35 -77.63 -15.77
C GLY A 395 -17.00 -76.16 -15.42
N GLU A 396 -15.78 -75.87 -15.80
CA GLU A 396 -15.33 -74.70 -16.58
C GLU A 396 -15.63 -73.23 -16.22
N ASP A 397 -14.53 -72.51 -16.11
CA ASP A 397 -14.21 -71.19 -16.64
C ASP A 397 -15.08 -69.96 -16.30
N ALA A 398 -14.49 -69.01 -15.55
CA ALA A 398 -14.61 -67.59 -15.83
C ALA A 398 -13.45 -66.79 -15.28
N VAL A 399 -12.78 -66.16 -16.19
CA VAL A 399 -11.58 -65.32 -16.14
C VAL A 399 -11.77 -64.05 -15.30
N LEU A 400 -10.84 -63.83 -14.38
CA LEU A 400 -10.63 -62.55 -13.68
C LEU A 400 -9.93 -61.56 -14.61
N LYS A 401 -10.55 -60.41 -14.91
CA LYS A 401 -9.87 -59.19 -15.40
C LYS A 401 -9.69 -58.19 -14.29
N ARG A 402 -8.44 -58.01 -13.84
CA ARG A 402 -7.97 -56.88 -13.07
C ARG A 402 -7.78 -55.69 -14.00
N HIS A 403 -8.38 -54.54 -13.70
CA HIS A 403 -7.98 -53.24 -14.25
C HIS A 403 -7.17 -52.46 -13.24
N HIS A 404 -5.87 -52.32 -13.53
CA HIS A 404 -4.99 -51.28 -12.96
C HIS A 404 -5.28 -49.96 -13.72
N ARG A 405 -5.50 -48.89 -12.98
CA ARG A 405 -5.28 -47.51 -13.48
C ARG A 405 -4.22 -46.86 -12.66
N ARG A 406 -3.05 -46.68 -13.25
CA ARG A 406 -2.04 -45.67 -12.85
C ARG A 406 -2.56 -44.32 -13.31
N GLY A 407 -2.49 -43.30 -12.43
CA GLY A 407 -2.57 -41.91 -12.78
C GLY A 407 -1.17 -41.31 -12.69
N GLU A 408 -0.72 -40.77 -13.82
CA GLU A 408 0.52 -40.00 -13.90
C GLU A 408 0.29 -38.54 -13.51
N LEU A 409 1.30 -38.01 -12.83
CA LEU A 409 1.57 -36.61 -12.57
C LEU A 409 1.93 -35.87 -13.87
N VAL A 410 1.44 -34.65 -14.02
CA VAL A 410 2.15 -33.49 -14.55
C VAL A 410 1.69 -32.24 -13.75
#